data_b2d7399777dcc980a9cb8bd620306bd6
#
_entry.id   b2d7399777dcc980a9cb8bd620306bd6
#
_cell.length_a   1.000
_cell.length_b   1.000
_cell.length_c   1.000
_cell.angle_alpha   90.00
_cell.angle_beta   90.00
_cell.angle_gamma   90.00
#
_symmetry.space_group_name_H-M   'P 1'
#
loop_
_entity.id
_entity.type
_entity.pdbx_description
1 polymer ?
#
loop_
_entity_poly.entity_id
_entity_poly.type
_entity_poly.pdbx_seq_one_letter_code
_entity_poly.pdbx_strand_id
1 'polypeptide(L)'
;MRQFWLLLFIAPFLFLSCSEDNQTPESPADADDNFITSVVMTVASQSYTAEIIDNIITITVPYTVSLNNAQVEFKYTSSATIIPDPASITDWDTERTFRVTSYNGEANDYTYKVIKDEIRYEGDVELKTTADVTAFIDTDVTVIKGDLIIGSDAEDAEELSDIAALKILKEVEGNIIIRKSYVGQDLTGLDNITSIGGLQIGTETAFATNSKLQMVSMRSLQHITGDIVVCNNQVAYVQFDNLETIDGNIIFRTSSLQSFEFPK
;
A
#
# COMPACT_ATOMS: atom_id res chain seq x y z
N MET A 1 101.66 40.34 -25.32
CA MET A 1 101.87 38.88 -25.25
C MET A 1 100.96 38.29 -24.21
N ARG A 2 99.80 37.89 -24.54
CA ARG A 2 98.91 37.20 -23.63
C ARG A 2 98.08 36.20 -24.45
N GLN A 3 98.37 34.90 -24.28
CA GLN A 3 97.65 33.81 -24.88
C GLN A 3 96.29 33.68 -24.23
N PHE A 4 95.21 33.71 -25.03
CA PHE A 4 93.87 33.38 -24.57
C PHE A 4 93.64 31.88 -24.94
N TRP A 5 93.42 31.12 -23.89
CA TRP A 5 93.00 29.71 -24.02
C TRP A 5 91.44 29.67 -24.12
N LEU A 6 90.98 29.13 -25.24
CA LEU A 6 89.58 28.92 -25.49
C LEU A 6 89.20 27.55 -24.98
N LEU A 7 88.50 27.48 -23.86
CA LEU A 7 87.97 26.26 -23.36
C LEU A 7 86.60 25.99 -24.01
N LEU A 8 86.58 24.92 -24.82
CA LEU A 8 85.39 24.40 -25.51
C LEU A 8 84.64 23.54 -24.51
N PHE A 9 83.52 24.02 -24.04
CA PHE A 9 82.57 23.24 -23.17
C PHE A 9 81.69 22.42 -24.09
N ILE A 10 81.90 21.06 -24.15
CA ILE A 10 80.97 20.13 -24.73
C ILE A 10 79.95 19.76 -23.67
N ALA A 11 78.70 20.29 -23.81
CA ALA A 11 77.59 19.88 -23.01
C ALA A 11 76.98 18.57 -23.52
N PRO A 12 76.83 17.53 -22.68
CA PRO A 12 76.11 16.34 -23.08
C PRO A 12 74.61 16.62 -23.21
N PHE A 13 74.03 16.48 -24.38
CA PHE A 13 72.62 16.45 -24.61
C PHE A 13 72.08 15.17 -23.96
N LEU A 14 71.48 15.31 -22.76
CA LEU A 14 70.62 14.28 -22.17
C LEU A 14 69.28 14.31 -22.92
N PHE A 15 69.05 13.32 -23.78
CA PHE A 15 67.73 13.02 -24.30
C PHE A 15 66.91 12.45 -23.13
N LEU A 16 66.07 13.28 -22.51
CA LEU A 16 64.95 12.78 -21.71
C LEU A 16 63.94 12.13 -22.67
N SER A 17 64.01 10.81 -22.79
CA SER A 17 62.93 10.02 -23.33
C SER A 17 61.75 10.14 -22.38
N CYS A 18 60.76 10.97 -22.70
CA CYS A 18 59.43 10.85 -22.16
C CYS A 18 58.87 9.55 -22.72
N SER A 19 58.88 8.48 -21.93
CA SER A 19 57.95 7.41 -22.17
C SER A 19 56.56 7.96 -21.81
N GLU A 20 55.73 8.21 -22.83
CA GLU A 20 54.30 8.28 -22.62
C GLU A 20 53.89 6.91 -22.08
N ASP A 21 53.72 6.86 -20.76
CA ASP A 21 53.00 5.77 -20.11
C ASP A 21 51.57 5.83 -20.65
N ASN A 22 51.34 5.11 -21.71
CA ASN A 22 50.02 4.84 -22.23
C ASN A 22 49.39 3.81 -21.26
N GLN A 23 49.09 4.25 -20.00
CA GLN A 23 48.29 3.49 -19.08
C GLN A 23 46.89 3.48 -19.67
N THR A 24 46.51 2.41 -20.33
CA THR A 24 45.11 2.06 -20.50
C THR A 24 44.49 2.10 -19.11
N PRO A 25 43.38 2.86 -18.89
CA PRO A 25 42.75 2.88 -17.60
C PRO A 25 42.48 1.44 -17.17
N GLU A 26 43.01 1.08 -16.01
CA GLU A 26 42.84 -0.27 -15.47
C GLU A 26 41.33 -0.46 -15.17
N SER A 27 40.78 -1.56 -15.70
CA SER A 27 39.37 -1.89 -15.48
C SER A 27 39.09 -2.03 -13.97
N PRO A 28 37.98 -1.53 -13.46
CA PRO A 28 37.59 -1.73 -12.05
C PRO A 28 37.63 -3.20 -11.67
N ALA A 29 37.91 -3.51 -10.41
CA ALA A 29 37.95 -4.90 -9.92
C ALA A 29 36.55 -5.58 -10.01
N ASP A 30 35.47 -4.78 -10.02
CA ASP A 30 34.08 -5.20 -10.14
C ASP A 30 33.47 -4.91 -11.54
N ALA A 31 34.33 -4.86 -12.57
CA ALA A 31 33.94 -4.45 -13.93
C ALA A 31 32.87 -5.33 -14.58
N ASP A 32 32.74 -6.59 -14.18
CA ASP A 32 31.76 -7.54 -14.69
C ASP A 32 30.50 -7.60 -13.82
N ASP A 33 30.54 -7.00 -12.62
CA ASP A 33 29.45 -7.08 -11.66
C ASP A 33 28.31 -6.11 -12.00
N ASN A 34 27.06 -6.60 -11.87
CA ASN A 34 25.84 -5.83 -12.15
C ASN A 34 24.74 -6.13 -11.12
N PHE A 35 25.11 -6.15 -9.83
CA PHE A 35 24.22 -6.56 -8.74
C PHE A 35 23.65 -5.36 -7.99
N ILE A 36 22.35 -5.45 -7.59
CA ILE A 36 21.77 -4.66 -6.53
C ILE A 36 21.94 -5.44 -5.23
N THR A 37 22.62 -4.87 -4.27
CA THR A 37 22.95 -5.52 -2.98
C THR A 37 22.00 -5.16 -1.84
N SER A 38 21.36 -4.00 -1.92
CA SER A 38 20.40 -3.54 -0.92
C SER A 38 19.51 -2.44 -1.49
N VAL A 39 18.23 -2.47 -1.10
CA VAL A 39 17.29 -1.39 -1.33
C VAL A 39 16.57 -1.09 -0.04
N VAL A 40 16.56 0.18 0.38
CA VAL A 40 15.91 0.63 1.61
C VAL A 40 14.99 1.80 1.29
N MET A 41 13.72 1.67 1.63
CA MET A 41 12.74 2.75 1.58
C MET A 41 12.59 3.38 2.95
N THR A 42 12.58 4.71 3.02
CA THR A 42 12.28 5.46 4.24
C THR A 42 11.07 6.35 4.02
N VAL A 43 10.06 6.18 4.88
CA VAL A 43 8.82 6.94 4.89
C VAL A 43 8.51 7.35 6.32
N ALA A 44 8.20 8.64 6.56
CA ALA A 44 7.82 9.16 7.88
C ALA A 44 8.77 8.71 9.02
N SER A 45 10.09 8.63 8.74
CA SER A 45 11.14 8.18 9.66
C SER A 45 11.14 6.67 9.97
N GLN A 46 10.32 5.88 9.30
CA GLN A 46 10.36 4.42 9.30
C GLN A 46 11.14 3.92 8.09
N SER A 47 11.97 2.89 8.28
CA SER A 47 12.75 2.29 7.19
C SER A 47 12.31 0.85 6.93
N TYR A 48 12.11 0.55 5.66
CA TYR A 48 11.71 -0.76 5.15
C TYR A 48 12.78 -1.28 4.21
N THR A 49 13.40 -2.41 4.58
CA THR A 49 14.44 -3.04 3.76
C THR A 49 13.80 -4.01 2.78
N ALA A 50 14.20 -3.93 1.52
CA ALA A 50 13.72 -4.86 0.50
C ALA A 50 14.28 -6.27 0.70
N GLU A 51 13.47 -7.25 0.38
CA GLU A 51 13.91 -8.60 0.06
C GLU A 51 14.24 -8.67 -1.43
N ILE A 52 15.41 -9.24 -1.78
CA ILE A 52 15.86 -9.38 -3.17
C ILE A 52 16.05 -10.86 -3.47
N ILE A 53 15.15 -11.44 -4.26
CA ILE A 53 15.19 -12.85 -4.66
C ILE A 53 14.98 -12.92 -6.18
N ASP A 54 15.83 -13.66 -6.87
CA ASP A 54 15.74 -13.90 -8.32
C ASP A 54 15.51 -12.61 -9.13
N ASN A 55 16.25 -11.55 -8.76
CA ASN A 55 16.15 -10.20 -9.36
C ASN A 55 14.79 -9.51 -9.12
N ILE A 56 14.00 -9.98 -8.18
CA ILE A 56 12.79 -9.30 -7.73
C ILE A 56 13.10 -8.58 -6.42
N ILE A 57 12.93 -7.27 -6.42
CA ILE A 57 13.09 -6.38 -5.27
C ILE A 57 11.69 -6.16 -4.68
N THR A 58 11.42 -6.73 -3.52
CA THR A 58 10.12 -6.60 -2.85
C THR A 58 10.28 -5.81 -1.56
N ILE A 59 9.60 -4.67 -1.46
CA ILE A 59 9.47 -3.91 -0.21
C ILE A 59 8.08 -4.15 0.35
N THR A 60 7.99 -4.65 1.59
CA THR A 60 6.72 -4.82 2.29
C THR A 60 6.53 -3.68 3.27
N VAL A 61 5.40 -2.98 3.17
CA VAL A 61 5.00 -1.90 4.08
C VAL A 61 3.60 -2.15 4.62
N PRO A 62 3.23 -1.69 5.82
CA PRO A 62 1.86 -1.74 6.29
C PRO A 62 0.91 -1.05 5.32
N TYR A 63 -0.31 -1.59 5.17
CA TYR A 63 -1.30 -1.07 4.21
C TYR A 63 -1.59 0.43 4.39
N THR A 64 -1.60 0.90 5.64
CA THR A 64 -1.90 2.29 6.01
C THR A 64 -0.78 3.28 5.65
N VAL A 65 0.42 2.79 5.34
CA VAL A 65 1.57 3.64 5.01
C VAL A 65 1.38 4.29 3.64
N SER A 66 1.32 5.61 3.62
CA SER A 66 1.35 6.40 2.39
C SER A 66 2.78 6.51 1.88
N LEU A 67 3.02 6.13 0.63
CA LEU A 67 4.34 6.22 0.00
C LEU A 67 4.64 7.61 -0.60
N ASN A 68 3.77 8.59 -0.37
CA ASN A 68 4.03 9.98 -0.76
C ASN A 68 5.31 10.47 -0.08
N ASN A 69 6.24 11.01 -0.88
CA ASN A 69 7.56 11.46 -0.43
C ASN A 69 8.47 10.35 0.14
N ALA A 70 8.23 9.08 -0.22
CA ALA A 70 9.17 8.01 0.11
C ALA A 70 10.55 8.31 -0.47
N GLN A 71 11.59 8.05 0.34
CA GLN A 71 12.99 8.12 -0.08
C GLN A 71 13.49 6.68 -0.23
N VAL A 72 14.02 6.32 -1.40
CA VAL A 72 14.51 4.96 -1.63
C VAL A 72 15.98 5.01 -2.03
N GLU A 73 16.80 4.36 -1.21
CA GLU A 73 18.24 4.22 -1.44
C GLU A 73 18.54 2.85 -2.05
N PHE A 74 19.25 2.84 -3.19
CA PHE A 74 19.78 1.65 -3.84
C PHE A 74 21.27 1.54 -3.61
N LYS A 75 21.71 0.38 -3.15
CA LYS A 75 23.14 0.00 -3.15
C LYS A 75 23.36 -1.05 -4.23
N TYR A 76 24.21 -0.74 -5.18
CA TYR A 76 24.54 -1.61 -6.30
C TYR A 76 26.04 -1.51 -6.62
N THR A 77 26.54 -2.35 -7.51
CA THR A 77 27.94 -2.40 -7.90
C THR A 77 28.47 -1.02 -8.28
N SER A 78 29.58 -0.61 -7.70
CA SER A 78 30.08 0.77 -7.77
C SER A 78 30.50 1.20 -9.17
N SER A 79 30.97 0.25 -10.01
CA SER A 79 31.36 0.48 -11.40
C SER A 79 30.18 0.40 -12.39
N ALA A 80 29.02 -0.10 -11.94
CA ALA A 80 27.84 -0.28 -12.77
C ALA A 80 27.01 1.00 -12.90
N THR A 81 26.13 1.02 -13.91
CA THR A 81 25.09 2.04 -14.09
C THR A 81 23.71 1.45 -13.87
N ILE A 82 22.77 2.24 -13.37
CA ILE A 82 21.38 1.83 -13.14
C ILE A 82 20.41 2.74 -13.90
N ILE A 83 19.44 2.15 -14.62
CA ILE A 83 18.42 2.87 -15.37
C ILE A 83 17.05 2.25 -15.07
N PRO A 84 16.01 3.07 -14.73
CA PRO A 84 16.07 4.51 -14.49
C PRO A 84 16.92 4.85 -13.26
N ASP A 85 17.42 6.08 -13.20
CA ASP A 85 18.11 6.58 -12.00
C ASP A 85 17.12 6.61 -10.82
N PRO A 86 17.37 5.86 -9.73
CA PRO A 86 16.50 5.86 -8.56
C PRO A 86 16.24 7.27 -7.99
N ALA A 87 17.21 8.18 -8.07
CA ALA A 87 17.07 9.56 -7.59
C ALA A 87 16.03 10.36 -8.39
N SER A 88 15.70 9.94 -9.60
CA SER A 88 14.69 10.60 -10.45
C SER A 88 13.26 10.12 -10.19
N ILE A 89 13.07 9.08 -9.37
CA ILE A 89 11.76 8.47 -9.12
C ILE A 89 11.06 9.21 -7.99
N THR A 90 9.82 9.60 -8.23
CA THR A 90 8.93 10.26 -7.25
C THR A 90 7.73 9.42 -6.85
N ASP A 91 7.36 8.44 -7.68
CA ASP A 91 6.29 7.49 -7.41
C ASP A 91 6.89 6.09 -7.16
N TRP A 92 6.86 5.65 -5.91
CA TRP A 92 7.40 4.38 -5.47
C TRP A 92 6.31 3.31 -5.24
N ASP A 93 5.04 3.60 -5.51
CA ASP A 93 3.92 2.66 -5.41
C ASP A 93 3.74 1.83 -6.69
N THR A 94 4.34 2.28 -7.81
CA THR A 94 4.23 1.61 -9.10
C THR A 94 5.36 0.63 -9.32
N GLU A 95 5.02 -0.61 -9.74
CA GLU A 95 5.99 -1.62 -10.17
C GLU A 95 6.80 -1.12 -11.37
N ARG A 96 8.11 -1.40 -11.38
CA ARG A 96 9.03 -0.99 -12.44
C ARG A 96 10.27 -1.86 -12.54
N THR A 97 10.92 -1.80 -13.70
CA THR A 97 12.18 -2.51 -13.94
C THR A 97 13.35 -1.55 -13.84
N PHE A 98 14.38 -1.95 -13.11
CA PHE A 98 15.69 -1.32 -13.08
C PHE A 98 16.68 -2.20 -13.83
N ARG A 99 17.35 -1.62 -14.82
CA ARG A 99 18.46 -2.28 -15.53
C ARG A 99 19.78 -1.83 -14.94
N VAL A 100 20.57 -2.79 -14.43
CA VAL A 100 21.92 -2.55 -13.94
C VAL A 100 22.89 -3.07 -15.00
N THR A 101 23.75 -2.19 -15.52
CA THR A 101 24.73 -2.54 -16.55
C THR A 101 26.13 -2.41 -15.96
N SER A 102 26.91 -3.47 -16.00
CA SER A 102 28.30 -3.51 -15.56
C SER A 102 29.18 -2.57 -16.38
N TYR A 103 30.39 -2.30 -15.91
CA TYR A 103 31.39 -1.51 -16.65
C TYR A 103 31.70 -2.12 -18.02
N ASN A 104 31.74 -3.46 -18.11
CA ASN A 104 32.01 -4.18 -19.35
C ASN A 104 30.77 -4.37 -20.26
N GLY A 105 29.60 -3.87 -19.86
CA GLY A 105 28.38 -3.82 -20.67
C GLY A 105 27.39 -4.96 -20.47
N GLU A 106 27.66 -5.91 -19.55
CA GLU A 106 26.71 -6.95 -19.22
C GLU A 106 25.56 -6.37 -18.37
N ALA A 107 24.30 -6.70 -18.73
CA ALA A 107 23.13 -6.12 -18.09
C ALA A 107 22.32 -7.16 -17.32
N ASN A 108 21.76 -6.73 -16.18
CA ASN A 108 20.84 -7.50 -15.37
C ASN A 108 19.61 -6.64 -15.07
N ASP A 109 18.41 -7.20 -15.28
CA ASP A 109 17.13 -6.52 -15.05
C ASP A 109 16.54 -6.94 -13.70
N TYR A 110 16.15 -5.96 -12.89
CA TYR A 110 15.52 -6.15 -11.59
C TYR A 110 14.10 -5.59 -11.62
N THR A 111 13.13 -6.39 -11.17
CA THR A 111 11.74 -5.94 -10.99
C THR A 111 11.54 -5.43 -9.57
N TYR A 112 11.24 -4.16 -9.42
CA TYR A 112 10.88 -3.53 -8.15
C TYR A 112 9.37 -3.54 -7.97
N LYS A 113 8.91 -3.94 -6.78
CA LYS A 113 7.51 -3.84 -6.37
C LYS A 113 7.37 -3.56 -4.88
N VAL A 114 6.26 -2.93 -4.50
CA VAL A 114 5.84 -2.78 -3.11
C VAL A 114 4.64 -3.68 -2.84
N ILE A 115 4.67 -4.36 -1.70
CA ILE A 115 3.54 -5.11 -1.16
C ILE A 115 3.03 -4.33 0.05
N LYS A 116 1.73 -3.99 0.04
CA LYS A 116 1.05 -3.41 1.19
C LYS A 116 0.46 -4.54 2.02
N ASP A 117 1.07 -4.78 3.17
CA ASP A 117 0.69 -5.87 4.07
C ASP A 117 -0.57 -5.52 4.85
N GLU A 118 -1.51 -6.46 4.89
CA GLU A 118 -2.76 -6.31 5.62
C GLU A 118 -2.56 -6.71 7.08
N ILE A 119 -3.11 -5.90 7.99
CA ILE A 119 -3.13 -6.22 9.40
C ILE A 119 -4.45 -6.90 9.70
N ARG A 120 -4.39 -8.17 10.16
CA ARG A 120 -5.54 -9.02 10.42
C ARG A 120 -5.84 -9.09 11.92
N TYR A 121 -7.12 -8.96 12.28
CA TYR A 121 -7.60 -9.12 13.66
C TYR A 121 -8.41 -10.43 13.76
N GLU A 122 -8.01 -11.29 14.71
CA GLU A 122 -8.68 -12.57 14.96
C GLU A 122 -9.82 -12.38 15.97
N GLY A 123 -11.07 -12.47 15.52
CA GLY A 123 -12.26 -12.36 16.35
C GLY A 123 -13.19 -11.21 15.97
N ASP A 124 -14.21 -11.00 16.78
CA ASP A 124 -15.24 -9.98 16.56
C ASP A 124 -14.77 -8.61 17.03
N VAL A 125 -15.20 -7.58 16.33
CA VAL A 125 -14.95 -6.18 16.68
C VAL A 125 -16.29 -5.49 16.99
N GLU A 126 -16.43 -4.95 18.20
CA GLU A 126 -17.61 -4.20 18.62
C GLU A 126 -17.28 -2.70 18.73
N LEU A 127 -17.93 -1.87 17.93
CA LEU A 127 -17.78 -0.41 17.91
C LEU A 127 -19.09 0.23 18.37
N LYS A 128 -19.22 0.49 19.67
CA LYS A 128 -20.43 1.00 20.29
C LYS A 128 -20.46 2.52 20.38
N THR A 129 -19.28 3.15 20.44
CA THR A 129 -19.10 4.59 20.64
C THR A 129 -18.09 5.16 19.65
N THR A 130 -18.05 6.48 19.54
CA THR A 130 -17.00 7.17 18.76
C THR A 130 -15.59 6.88 19.31
N ALA A 131 -15.46 6.67 20.62
CA ALA A 131 -14.18 6.32 21.23
C ALA A 131 -13.71 4.93 20.80
N ASP A 132 -14.63 3.95 20.66
CA ASP A 132 -14.30 2.61 20.15
C ASP A 132 -13.80 2.68 18.70
N VAL A 133 -14.47 3.48 17.86
CA VAL A 133 -14.03 3.70 16.46
C VAL A 133 -12.62 4.27 16.43
N THR A 134 -12.35 5.29 17.26
CA THR A 134 -11.01 5.92 17.32
C THR A 134 -9.96 4.90 17.78
N ALA A 135 -10.23 4.17 18.85
CA ALA A 135 -9.31 3.16 19.38
C ALA A 135 -9.05 2.03 18.37
N PHE A 136 -10.06 1.63 17.60
CA PHE A 136 -9.91 0.61 16.58
C PHE A 136 -9.02 1.09 15.43
N ILE A 137 -9.19 2.32 14.96
CA ILE A 137 -8.36 2.89 13.88
C ILE A 137 -6.88 2.95 14.26
N ASP A 138 -6.56 3.22 15.51
CA ASP A 138 -5.18 3.26 16.00
C ASP A 138 -4.48 1.88 15.95
N THR A 139 -5.23 0.80 15.69
CA THR A 139 -4.66 -0.56 15.51
C THR A 139 -4.17 -0.84 14.09
N ASP A 140 -4.48 0.03 13.11
CA ASP A 140 -4.18 -0.14 11.68
C ASP A 140 -4.73 -1.45 11.06
N VAL A 141 -5.70 -2.10 11.72
CA VAL A 141 -6.35 -3.33 11.23
C VAL A 141 -7.10 -3.07 9.93
N THR A 142 -6.83 -3.88 8.92
CA THR A 142 -7.45 -3.78 7.59
C THR A 142 -8.38 -4.96 7.28
N VAL A 143 -8.23 -6.08 7.99
CA VAL A 143 -9.05 -7.28 7.85
C VAL A 143 -9.55 -7.74 9.22
N ILE A 144 -10.86 -7.94 9.36
CA ILE A 144 -11.49 -8.53 10.54
C ILE A 144 -11.92 -9.95 10.18
N LYS A 145 -11.46 -10.96 10.94
CA LYS A 145 -11.83 -12.37 10.70
C LYS A 145 -13.18 -12.77 11.30
N GLY A 146 -13.62 -12.08 12.35
CA GLY A 146 -14.93 -12.24 12.95
C GLY A 146 -15.94 -11.24 12.42
N ASP A 147 -16.99 -11.01 13.22
CA ASP A 147 -18.03 -10.03 12.92
C ASP A 147 -17.58 -8.59 13.24
N LEU A 148 -18.03 -7.64 12.42
CA LEU A 148 -17.95 -6.22 12.73
C LEU A 148 -19.33 -5.73 13.21
N ILE A 149 -19.44 -5.40 14.48
CA ILE A 149 -20.67 -4.95 15.09
C ILE A 149 -20.61 -3.43 15.33
N ILE A 150 -21.48 -2.67 14.68
CA ILE A 150 -21.53 -1.20 14.73
C ILE A 150 -22.78 -0.78 15.50
N GLY A 151 -22.57 -0.07 16.60
CA GLY A 151 -23.63 0.35 17.53
C GLY A 151 -23.96 -0.72 18.57
N SER A 152 -25.06 -0.47 19.31
CA SER A 152 -25.55 -1.32 20.37
C SER A 152 -27.09 -1.36 20.34
N ASP A 153 -27.70 -2.43 20.87
CA ASP A 153 -29.14 -2.56 21.04
C ASP A 153 -29.57 -2.20 22.45
N ALA A 154 -28.68 -1.83 23.37
CA ALA A 154 -29.04 -1.38 24.72
C ALA A 154 -29.89 -0.09 24.66
N GLU A 155 -30.84 0.06 25.61
CA GLU A 155 -31.77 1.19 25.59
C GLU A 155 -31.10 2.52 25.91
N ASP A 156 -30.04 2.49 26.73
CA ASP A 156 -29.23 3.63 27.16
C ASP A 156 -27.91 3.77 26.36
N ALA A 157 -27.80 3.09 25.22
CA ALA A 157 -26.61 3.16 24.41
C ALA A 157 -26.38 4.57 23.87
N GLU A 158 -25.11 4.98 23.85
CA GLU A 158 -24.65 6.19 23.18
C GLU A 158 -24.94 6.11 21.67
N GLU A 159 -25.40 7.23 21.09
CA GLU A 159 -25.59 7.32 19.63
C GLU A 159 -24.23 7.36 18.91
N LEU A 160 -24.01 6.44 18.00
CA LEU A 160 -22.87 6.44 17.08
C LEU A 160 -23.32 6.93 15.71
N SER A 161 -22.82 8.07 15.26
CA SER A 161 -23.25 8.68 14.00
C SER A 161 -22.18 8.72 12.90
N ASP A 162 -20.90 8.56 13.26
CA ASP A 162 -19.78 8.70 12.33
C ASP A 162 -18.84 7.49 12.41
N ILE A 163 -18.71 6.81 11.28
CA ILE A 163 -17.82 5.67 11.07
C ILE A 163 -16.88 5.90 9.87
N ALA A 164 -16.77 7.15 9.36
CA ALA A 164 -15.98 7.48 8.18
C ALA A 164 -14.50 7.10 8.31
N ALA A 165 -13.98 7.02 9.54
CA ALA A 165 -12.62 6.59 9.81
C ALA A 165 -12.38 5.11 9.47
N LEU A 166 -13.41 4.24 9.41
CA LEU A 166 -13.28 2.81 9.08
C LEU A 166 -12.88 2.54 7.62
N LYS A 167 -12.66 3.58 6.81
CA LYS A 167 -12.21 3.47 5.41
C LYS A 167 -10.90 2.71 5.20
N ILE A 168 -10.16 2.40 6.27
CA ILE A 168 -8.96 1.54 6.22
C ILE A 168 -9.31 0.06 6.03
N LEU A 169 -10.53 -0.35 6.41
CA LEU A 169 -10.98 -1.74 6.29
C LEU A 169 -11.08 -2.16 4.82
N LYS A 170 -10.64 -3.39 4.55
CA LYS A 170 -10.65 -4.06 3.25
C LYS A 170 -11.57 -5.25 3.21
N GLU A 171 -11.66 -5.95 4.33
CA GLU A 171 -12.38 -7.21 4.41
C GLU A 171 -12.93 -7.43 5.83
N VAL A 172 -14.14 -8.01 5.89
CA VAL A 172 -14.73 -8.56 7.11
C VAL A 172 -15.17 -9.99 6.77
N GLU A 173 -14.39 -11.00 7.21
CA GLU A 173 -14.68 -12.40 6.90
C GLU A 173 -16.01 -12.87 7.54
N GLY A 174 -16.40 -12.29 8.68
CA GLY A 174 -17.70 -12.44 9.31
C GLY A 174 -18.75 -11.47 8.78
N ASN A 175 -19.80 -11.25 9.56
CA ASN A 175 -20.89 -10.34 9.19
C ASN A 175 -20.59 -8.90 9.61
N ILE A 176 -21.09 -7.95 8.84
CA ILE A 176 -21.26 -6.57 9.29
C ILE A 176 -22.67 -6.44 9.88
N ILE A 177 -22.74 -6.09 11.16
CA ILE A 177 -24.00 -6.05 11.92
C ILE A 177 -24.24 -4.62 12.40
N ILE A 178 -25.29 -3.97 11.90
CA ILE A 178 -25.66 -2.61 12.30
C ILE A 178 -26.74 -2.67 13.35
N ARG A 179 -26.42 -2.14 14.55
CA ARG A 179 -27.30 -2.14 15.72
C ARG A 179 -28.05 -0.81 15.88
N LYS A 180 -29.07 -0.80 16.75
CA LYS A 180 -30.02 0.29 16.99
C LYS A 180 -29.38 1.66 17.23
N SER A 181 -28.29 1.73 18.01
CA SER A 181 -27.68 3.02 18.38
C SER A 181 -26.84 3.66 17.25
N TYR A 182 -26.66 2.96 16.14
CA TYR A 182 -26.08 3.60 14.95
C TYR A 182 -27.11 4.53 14.31
N VAL A 183 -26.82 5.83 14.30
CA VAL A 183 -27.70 6.88 13.80
C VAL A 183 -27.12 7.64 12.58
N GLY A 184 -26.11 7.08 11.92
CA GLY A 184 -25.62 7.58 10.63
C GLY A 184 -26.72 7.48 9.56
N GLN A 185 -26.64 8.36 8.54
CA GLN A 185 -27.59 8.35 7.43
C GLN A 185 -27.25 7.29 6.37
N ASP A 186 -26.00 6.88 6.33
CA ASP A 186 -25.43 5.91 5.40
C ASP A 186 -24.32 5.08 6.09
N LEU A 187 -23.63 4.24 5.32
CA LEU A 187 -22.51 3.43 5.77
C LEU A 187 -21.14 3.97 5.28
N THR A 188 -21.03 5.28 5.07
CA THR A 188 -19.76 5.92 4.69
C THR A 188 -18.66 5.57 5.69
N GLY A 189 -17.56 5.06 5.20
CA GLY A 189 -16.47 4.45 5.99
C GLY A 189 -16.30 2.96 5.69
N LEU A 190 -17.33 2.28 5.17
CA LEU A 190 -17.26 0.90 4.71
C LEU A 190 -17.07 0.80 3.18
N ASP A 191 -16.91 1.92 2.50
CA ASP A 191 -16.83 2.01 1.02
C ASP A 191 -15.60 1.30 0.42
N ASN A 192 -14.55 1.07 1.19
CA ASN A 192 -13.32 0.42 0.72
C ASN A 192 -13.30 -1.10 0.95
N ILE A 193 -14.33 -1.64 1.60
CA ILE A 193 -14.46 -3.08 1.82
C ILE A 193 -14.80 -3.76 0.50
N THR A 194 -14.03 -4.80 0.16
CA THR A 194 -14.20 -5.58 -1.08
C THR A 194 -14.88 -6.92 -0.86
N SER A 195 -14.81 -7.47 0.37
CA SER A 195 -15.40 -8.77 0.71
C SER A 195 -15.97 -8.77 2.12
N ILE A 196 -17.14 -9.39 2.30
CA ILE A 196 -17.77 -9.60 3.61
C ILE A 196 -18.38 -10.99 3.71
N GLY A 197 -18.51 -11.51 4.95
CA GLY A 197 -19.31 -12.70 5.24
C GLY A 197 -20.78 -12.46 4.99
N GLY A 198 -21.34 -11.39 5.54
CA GLY A 198 -22.73 -11.00 5.33
C GLY A 198 -23.02 -9.59 5.83
N LEU A 199 -24.22 -9.09 5.56
CA LEU A 199 -24.70 -7.79 6.07
C LEU A 199 -26.02 -7.97 6.80
N GLN A 200 -26.09 -7.52 8.07
CA GLN A 200 -27.29 -7.63 8.88
C GLN A 200 -27.71 -6.28 9.46
N ILE A 201 -28.91 -5.82 9.11
CA ILE A 201 -29.59 -4.63 9.66
C ILE A 201 -30.98 -5.06 10.09
N GLY A 202 -31.16 -5.35 11.38
CA GLY A 202 -32.37 -6.00 11.87
C GLY A 202 -32.46 -7.48 11.51
N THR A 203 -33.62 -8.09 11.72
CA THR A 203 -33.94 -9.48 11.37
C THR A 203 -35.34 -9.57 10.77
N GLU A 204 -35.70 -10.71 10.20
CA GLU A 204 -37.03 -10.91 9.64
C GLU A 204 -38.16 -10.78 10.68
N THR A 205 -37.86 -11.03 11.95
CA THR A 205 -38.83 -10.97 13.07
C THR A 205 -38.66 -9.71 13.93
N ALA A 206 -37.53 -9.00 13.83
CA ALA A 206 -37.22 -7.82 14.60
C ALA A 206 -36.57 -6.75 13.70
N PHE A 207 -37.39 -5.82 13.23
CA PHE A 207 -36.93 -4.69 12.44
C PHE A 207 -35.96 -3.82 13.22
N ALA A 208 -34.86 -3.43 12.56
CA ALA A 208 -33.94 -2.45 13.12
C ALA A 208 -34.62 -1.08 13.25
N THR A 209 -34.29 -0.37 14.32
CA THR A 209 -34.89 0.93 14.65
C THR A 209 -33.92 2.09 14.44
N ASN A 210 -32.91 1.93 13.56
CA ASN A 210 -31.97 2.99 13.18
C ASN A 210 -32.74 4.12 12.48
N SER A 211 -33.08 5.14 13.22
CA SER A 211 -34.05 6.15 12.79
C SER A 211 -33.56 7.09 11.69
N LYS A 212 -32.26 7.11 11.41
CA LYS A 212 -31.64 8.01 10.42
C LYS A 212 -31.02 7.28 9.24
N LEU A 213 -30.84 5.95 9.30
CA LEU A 213 -30.21 5.19 8.22
C LEU A 213 -31.12 5.11 6.98
N GLN A 214 -30.77 5.82 5.93
CA GLN A 214 -31.53 5.92 4.69
C GLN A 214 -30.88 5.19 3.52
N MET A 215 -29.54 5.10 3.53
CA MET A 215 -28.79 4.48 2.45
C MET A 215 -27.91 3.35 2.95
N VAL A 216 -27.98 2.21 2.30
CA VAL A 216 -27.06 1.08 2.44
C VAL A 216 -26.24 1.01 1.16
N SER A 217 -25.01 1.48 1.23
CA SER A 217 -24.08 1.50 0.09
C SER A 217 -22.69 1.10 0.55
N MET A 218 -22.05 0.23 -0.25
CA MET A 218 -20.66 -0.19 -0.09
C MET A 218 -20.05 -0.27 -1.49
N ARG A 219 -19.42 0.81 -1.93
CA ARG A 219 -19.06 1.01 -3.34
C ARG A 219 -18.05 0.04 -3.90
N SER A 220 -17.08 -0.39 -3.08
CA SER A 220 -16.01 -1.30 -3.52
C SER A 220 -16.34 -2.77 -3.31
N LEU A 221 -17.50 -3.09 -2.71
CA LEU A 221 -17.87 -4.46 -2.36
C LEU A 221 -18.05 -5.31 -3.62
N GLN A 222 -17.33 -6.43 -3.68
CA GLN A 222 -17.31 -7.38 -4.80
C GLN A 222 -17.88 -8.74 -4.41
N HIS A 223 -17.63 -9.19 -3.18
CA HIS A 223 -17.97 -10.55 -2.77
C HIS A 223 -18.71 -10.58 -1.43
N ILE A 224 -19.79 -11.34 -1.38
CA ILE A 224 -20.55 -11.64 -0.15
C ILE A 224 -20.73 -13.15 -0.08
N THR A 225 -20.17 -13.78 0.96
CA THR A 225 -20.22 -15.24 1.11
C THR A 225 -21.46 -15.75 1.85
N GLY A 226 -22.19 -14.87 2.53
CA GLY A 226 -23.42 -15.20 3.27
C GLY A 226 -24.60 -14.34 2.86
N ASP A 227 -25.46 -14.02 3.83
CA ASP A 227 -26.74 -13.35 3.57
C ASP A 227 -26.63 -11.82 3.65
N ILE A 228 -27.45 -11.13 2.85
CA ILE A 228 -27.81 -9.72 3.04
C ILE A 228 -29.19 -9.66 3.67
N VAL A 229 -29.30 -9.17 4.90
CA VAL A 229 -30.56 -8.97 5.61
C VAL A 229 -30.70 -7.50 5.98
N VAL A 230 -31.62 -6.81 5.33
CA VAL A 230 -31.96 -5.40 5.61
C VAL A 230 -33.44 -5.31 5.95
N CYS A 231 -33.73 -5.33 7.23
CA CYS A 231 -35.08 -5.20 7.80
C CYS A 231 -35.18 -3.89 8.58
N ASN A 232 -35.34 -2.77 7.85
CA ASN A 232 -35.39 -1.41 8.43
C ASN A 232 -36.31 -0.53 7.59
N ASN A 233 -37.32 0.06 8.21
CA ASN A 233 -38.31 0.87 7.54
C ASN A 233 -37.84 2.29 7.11
N GLN A 234 -36.63 2.69 7.48
CA GLN A 234 -36.07 3.99 7.07
C GLN A 234 -35.19 3.87 5.82
N VAL A 235 -34.68 2.67 5.53
CA VAL A 235 -33.79 2.46 4.35
C VAL A 235 -34.58 2.67 3.08
N ALA A 236 -34.16 3.68 2.32
CA ALA A 236 -34.77 4.06 1.04
C ALA A 236 -33.90 3.68 -0.17
N TYR A 237 -32.61 3.58 0.02
CA TYR A 237 -31.63 3.33 -1.06
C TYR A 237 -30.71 2.19 -0.69
N VAL A 238 -30.55 1.26 -1.63
CA VAL A 238 -29.58 0.15 -1.52
C VAL A 238 -28.78 0.11 -2.80
N GLN A 239 -27.45 0.22 -2.69
CA GLN A 239 -26.57 0.35 -3.84
C GLN A 239 -25.24 -0.39 -3.61
N PHE A 240 -24.93 -1.32 -4.52
CA PHE A 240 -23.68 -2.07 -4.55
C PHE A 240 -23.11 -2.02 -5.98
N ASP A 241 -22.29 -1.00 -6.26
CA ASP A 241 -21.86 -0.67 -7.65
C ASP A 241 -20.96 -1.73 -8.30
N ASN A 242 -20.14 -2.42 -7.50
CA ASN A 242 -19.12 -3.36 -7.97
C ASN A 242 -19.34 -4.81 -7.54
N LEU A 243 -20.51 -5.15 -7.05
CA LEU A 243 -20.81 -6.47 -6.54
C LEU A 243 -20.82 -7.51 -7.65
N GLU A 244 -20.01 -8.56 -7.49
CA GLU A 244 -19.83 -9.63 -8.47
C GLU A 244 -20.53 -10.92 -8.04
N THR A 245 -20.44 -11.27 -6.74
CA THR A 245 -21.02 -12.52 -6.22
C THR A 245 -21.71 -12.36 -4.87
N ILE A 246 -22.80 -13.09 -4.70
CA ILE A 246 -23.48 -13.33 -3.42
C ILE A 246 -23.80 -14.82 -3.35
N ASP A 247 -23.23 -15.52 -2.35
CA ASP A 247 -23.45 -16.95 -2.18
C ASP A 247 -24.69 -17.25 -1.33
N GLY A 248 -25.15 -16.29 -0.53
CA GLY A 248 -26.31 -16.39 0.36
C GLY A 248 -27.59 -15.77 -0.20
N ASN A 249 -28.53 -15.50 0.69
CA ASN A 249 -29.84 -14.94 0.36
C ASN A 249 -29.83 -13.41 0.49
N ILE A 250 -30.74 -12.78 -0.26
CA ILE A 250 -31.00 -11.36 -0.15
C ILE A 250 -32.40 -11.15 0.42
N ILE A 251 -32.48 -10.57 1.62
CA ILE A 251 -33.73 -10.32 2.33
C ILE A 251 -33.85 -8.83 2.61
N PHE A 252 -34.77 -8.18 1.89
CA PHE A 252 -35.11 -6.79 2.13
C PHE A 252 -36.53 -6.65 2.61
N ARG A 253 -36.70 -6.04 3.80
CA ARG A 253 -37.99 -5.65 4.37
C ARG A 253 -37.95 -4.19 4.78
N THR A 254 -38.43 -3.32 3.94
CA THR A 254 -38.51 -1.87 4.18
C THR A 254 -39.77 -1.31 3.52
N SER A 255 -40.44 -0.39 4.17
CA SER A 255 -41.62 0.29 3.61
C SER A 255 -41.23 1.53 2.79
N SER A 256 -39.97 1.97 2.84
CA SER A 256 -39.50 3.23 2.26
C SER A 256 -38.62 3.06 1.03
N LEU A 257 -38.42 1.83 0.53
CA LEU A 257 -37.50 1.56 -0.59
C LEU A 257 -37.89 2.34 -1.84
N GLN A 258 -36.96 3.14 -2.35
CA GLN A 258 -37.09 3.94 -3.56
C GLN A 258 -36.19 3.43 -4.70
N SER A 259 -34.99 2.96 -4.37
CA SER A 259 -34.04 2.41 -5.32
C SER A 259 -33.31 1.21 -4.76
N PHE A 260 -33.05 0.26 -5.66
CA PHE A 260 -32.29 -0.95 -5.39
C PHE A 260 -31.41 -1.24 -6.61
N GLU A 261 -30.12 -0.99 -6.49
CA GLU A 261 -29.19 -1.03 -7.59
C GLU A 261 -28.08 -2.05 -7.36
N PHE A 262 -27.95 -2.97 -8.33
CA PHE A 262 -26.87 -3.94 -8.45
C PHE A 262 -26.18 -3.76 -9.79
N PRO A 263 -24.92 -4.17 -9.93
CA PRO A 263 -24.26 -4.23 -11.23
C PRO A 263 -25.06 -5.06 -12.24
N LYS A 264 -24.95 -4.70 -13.51
CA LYS A 264 -25.62 -5.43 -14.62
C LYS A 264 -24.82 -6.63 -15.05
#